data_ed08088464a771edc752d2792cabe8f7
#
_entry.id   ed08088464a771edc752d2792cabe8f7
#
_cell.length_a   1.000
_cell.length_b   1.000
_cell.length_c   1.000
_cell.angle_alpha   90.00
_cell.angle_beta   90.00
_cell.angle_gamma   90.00
#
_symmetry.space_group_name_H-M   'P 1'
#
loop_
_entity.id
_entity.type
_entity.pdbx_description
1 polymer ?
#
loop_
_entity_poly.entity_id
_entity_poly.type
_entity_poly.pdbx_seq_one_letter_code
_entity_poly.pdbx_strand_id
1 'polypeptide(L)'
;VAFVLGNIAYVGTGYTPSTKNQADEFHHDFYAYDPSTGKWSDTPVTYLPPDAQGESNARKDAIAFSLNNKAYVGTGISPKNHALKDLYCFDGSTWTELYFPGEARYGASVFVIDDKAVICLGTSGANKTSYLADVNIFDGITQEWYAPRPLVNLKSHQDDEEYDQIPRAYAIAFTSDKTDGQTKGYITTGMSPYLHTCWEYDIQKDHWRKVSDLPAPMTKRMYAVGFSLNGKGYITTGGLNSNTPIPADMWSFTP
;
A
#
# COMPACT_ATOMS: atom_id res chain seq x y z
N VAL A 1 -3.87 -3.36 7.88
CA VAL A 1 -3.45 -1.99 7.50
C VAL A 1 -3.31 -1.10 8.72
N ALA A 2 -2.65 0.05 8.53
CA ALA A 2 -2.55 1.09 9.55
C ALA A 2 -2.63 2.47 8.91
N PHE A 3 -3.19 3.42 9.63
CA PHE A 3 -3.24 4.84 9.26
C PHE A 3 -3.23 5.73 10.51
N VAL A 4 -2.93 7.01 10.32
CA VAL A 4 -2.99 8.02 11.38
C VAL A 4 -4.05 9.05 11.02
N LEU A 5 -4.91 9.40 11.98
CA LEU A 5 -5.89 10.47 11.85
C LEU A 5 -5.82 11.39 13.06
N GLY A 6 -5.50 12.66 12.83
CA GLY A 6 -5.07 13.54 13.90
C GLY A 6 -3.81 12.99 14.58
N ASN A 7 -3.86 12.79 15.89
CA ASN A 7 -2.75 12.21 16.67
C ASN A 7 -2.99 10.74 17.06
N ILE A 8 -4.00 10.10 16.52
CA ILE A 8 -4.36 8.72 16.85
C ILE A 8 -3.94 7.80 15.71
N ALA A 9 -3.26 6.71 16.03
CA ALA A 9 -2.96 5.65 15.09
C ALA A 9 -4.05 4.58 15.14
N TYR A 10 -4.48 4.11 13.97
CA TYR A 10 -5.48 3.06 13.82
C TYR A 10 -4.84 1.86 13.14
N VAL A 11 -5.12 0.67 13.65
CA VAL A 11 -4.67 -0.60 13.06
C VAL A 11 -5.88 -1.51 12.93
N GLY A 12 -6.08 -2.08 11.77
CA GLY A 12 -7.26 -2.92 11.52
C GLY A 12 -7.17 -3.74 10.25
N THR A 13 -8.26 -4.43 9.94
CA THR A 13 -8.36 -5.45 8.91
C THR A 13 -7.34 -6.59 9.09
N GLY A 14 -7.15 -7.43 8.10
CA GLY A 14 -6.25 -8.57 8.20
C GLY A 14 -6.99 -9.87 8.49
N TYR A 15 -6.29 -10.90 8.91
CA TYR A 15 -6.93 -12.18 9.20
C TYR A 15 -6.18 -12.96 10.28
N THR A 16 -6.94 -13.78 11.01
CA THR A 16 -6.42 -14.79 11.92
C THR A 16 -6.39 -16.14 11.18
N PRO A 17 -5.21 -16.76 11.01
CA PRO A 17 -5.12 -18.05 10.32
C PRO A 17 -5.86 -19.14 11.08
N SER A 18 -6.40 -20.10 10.33
CA SER A 18 -7.04 -21.28 10.90
C SER A 18 -6.09 -22.07 11.80
N THR A 19 -6.69 -22.66 12.82
CA THR A 19 -6.06 -23.66 13.69
C THR A 19 -6.82 -24.98 13.59
N LYS A 20 -6.40 -26.01 14.33
CA LYS A 20 -7.15 -27.27 14.37
C LYS A 20 -8.61 -27.12 14.83
N ASN A 21 -8.92 -26.04 15.56
CA ASN A 21 -10.23 -25.84 16.22
C ASN A 21 -10.97 -24.59 15.72
N GLN A 22 -10.38 -23.78 14.81
CA GLN A 22 -10.95 -22.52 14.35
C GLN A 22 -10.64 -22.34 12.87
N ALA A 23 -11.64 -21.93 12.09
CA ALA A 23 -11.47 -21.53 10.69
C ALA A 23 -10.72 -20.19 10.57
N ASP A 24 -10.25 -19.89 9.36
CA ASP A 24 -9.74 -18.54 9.04
C ASP A 24 -10.79 -17.49 9.38
N GLU A 25 -10.38 -16.43 10.07
CA GLU A 25 -11.24 -15.30 10.40
C GLU A 25 -10.66 -14.01 9.80
N PHE A 26 -11.43 -13.36 8.96
CA PHE A 26 -11.08 -12.06 8.38
C PHE A 26 -11.68 -10.93 9.21
N HIS A 27 -10.95 -9.84 9.33
CA HIS A 27 -11.30 -8.71 10.17
C HIS A 27 -11.67 -7.47 9.36
N HIS A 28 -12.57 -6.64 9.91
CA HIS A 28 -12.99 -5.35 9.36
C HIS A 28 -13.01 -4.25 10.43
N ASP A 29 -12.52 -4.57 11.60
CA ASP A 29 -12.42 -3.73 12.78
C ASP A 29 -11.10 -2.96 12.83
N PHE A 30 -11.09 -1.88 13.63
CA PHE A 30 -9.90 -1.05 13.87
C PHE A 30 -9.77 -0.75 15.36
N TYR A 31 -8.56 -0.96 15.88
CA TYR A 31 -8.11 -0.54 17.20
C TYR A 31 -7.37 0.78 17.10
N ALA A 32 -7.50 1.63 18.11
CA ALA A 32 -6.84 2.91 18.19
C ALA A 32 -5.69 2.90 19.21
N TYR A 33 -4.58 3.51 18.85
CA TYR A 33 -3.46 3.77 19.74
C TYR A 33 -3.32 5.28 19.96
N ASP A 34 -3.35 5.70 21.22
CA ASP A 34 -3.12 7.08 21.62
C ASP A 34 -1.69 7.24 22.14
N PRO A 35 -0.79 7.91 21.39
CA PRO A 35 0.58 8.11 21.79
C PRO A 35 0.73 9.03 23.00
N SER A 36 -0.26 9.87 23.31
CA SER A 36 -0.21 10.75 24.49
C SER A 36 -0.35 9.98 25.80
N THR A 37 -1.11 8.89 25.79
CA THR A 37 -1.31 8.00 26.93
C THR A 37 -0.46 6.72 26.86
N GLY A 38 0.07 6.41 25.67
CA GLY A 38 0.80 5.16 25.41
C GLY A 38 -0.10 3.91 25.41
N LYS A 39 -1.41 4.06 25.18
CA LYS A 39 -2.38 2.97 25.32
C LYS A 39 -3.12 2.68 24.02
N TRP A 40 -3.46 1.42 23.86
CA TRP A 40 -4.42 0.92 22.88
C TRP A 40 -5.84 0.98 23.46
N SER A 41 -6.83 1.11 22.59
CA SER A 41 -8.22 0.86 22.96
C SER A 41 -8.43 -0.61 23.33
N ASP A 42 -9.22 -0.86 24.38
CA ASP A 42 -9.52 -2.23 24.84
C ASP A 42 -10.42 -2.99 23.87
N THR A 43 -11.19 -2.28 23.05
CA THR A 43 -12.11 -2.81 22.03
C THR A 43 -11.93 -2.04 20.73
N PRO A 44 -12.38 -2.61 19.59
CA PRO A 44 -12.40 -1.88 18.33
C PRO A 44 -13.20 -0.58 18.45
N VAL A 45 -12.67 0.49 17.86
CA VAL A 45 -13.29 1.84 17.91
C VAL A 45 -14.10 2.16 16.68
N THR A 46 -13.85 1.47 15.58
CA THR A 46 -14.62 1.62 14.32
C THR A 46 -14.50 0.36 13.47
N TYR A 47 -15.38 0.22 12.49
CA TYR A 47 -15.48 -0.93 11.60
C TYR A 47 -15.72 -0.46 10.17
N LEU A 48 -15.11 -1.13 9.17
CA LEU A 48 -15.55 -0.93 7.78
C LEU A 48 -17.04 -1.31 7.68
N PRO A 49 -17.85 -0.46 7.05
CA PRO A 49 -19.27 -0.76 6.87
C PRO A 49 -19.45 -1.98 5.96
N PRO A 50 -20.58 -2.69 6.02
CA PRO A 50 -20.91 -3.70 5.03
C PRO A 50 -21.00 -3.07 3.63
N ASP A 51 -20.84 -3.90 2.60
CA ASP A 51 -21.05 -3.47 1.22
C ASP A 51 -22.52 -3.15 0.91
N ALA A 52 -22.80 -2.69 -0.31
CA ALA A 52 -24.15 -2.35 -0.75
C ALA A 52 -25.14 -3.54 -0.72
N GLN A 53 -24.66 -4.77 -0.62
CA GLN A 53 -25.44 -6.00 -0.49
C GLN A 53 -25.62 -6.43 0.96
N GLY A 54 -25.00 -5.71 1.92
CA GLY A 54 -25.01 -6.03 3.35
C GLY A 54 -24.00 -7.11 3.74
N GLU A 55 -23.08 -7.48 2.84
CA GLU A 55 -22.01 -8.43 3.11
C GLU A 55 -20.86 -7.78 3.88
N SER A 56 -20.15 -8.57 4.69
CA SER A 56 -19.01 -8.08 5.46
C SER A 56 -17.86 -7.63 4.56
N ASN A 57 -17.33 -6.46 4.81
CA ASN A 57 -16.12 -5.91 4.19
C ASN A 57 -14.82 -6.32 4.88
N ALA A 58 -14.84 -7.43 5.61
CA ALA A 58 -13.63 -8.03 6.18
C ALA A 58 -12.63 -8.40 5.07
N ARG A 59 -11.38 -8.06 5.28
CA ARG A 59 -10.34 -8.19 4.24
C ARG A 59 -8.93 -8.30 4.80
N LYS A 60 -8.03 -8.83 3.99
CA LYS A 60 -6.57 -8.74 4.19
C LYS A 60 -5.90 -8.17 2.94
N ASP A 61 -4.61 -7.86 3.04
CA ASP A 61 -3.78 -7.37 1.93
C ASP A 61 -4.33 -6.10 1.26
N ALA A 62 -5.05 -5.28 2.03
CA ALA A 62 -5.60 -4.00 1.64
C ALA A 62 -4.53 -2.88 1.68
N ILE A 63 -4.86 -1.72 1.14
CA ILE A 63 -4.09 -0.48 1.34
C ILE A 63 -4.77 0.41 2.37
N ALA A 64 -3.97 1.26 3.03
CA ALA A 64 -4.47 2.39 3.81
C ALA A 64 -3.50 3.58 3.69
N PHE A 65 -4.05 4.78 3.73
CA PHE A 65 -3.29 6.02 3.74
C PHE A 65 -4.07 7.13 4.42
N SER A 66 -3.35 8.15 4.86
CA SER A 66 -3.93 9.38 5.41
C SER A 66 -3.69 10.53 4.44
N LEU A 67 -4.70 11.34 4.20
CA LEU A 67 -4.64 12.48 3.29
C LEU A 67 -5.67 13.54 3.74
N ASN A 68 -5.23 14.80 3.90
CA ASN A 68 -6.09 15.95 4.25
C ASN A 68 -7.00 15.70 5.45
N ASN A 69 -6.41 15.22 6.55
CA ASN A 69 -7.08 14.88 7.80
C ASN A 69 -8.24 13.87 7.65
N LYS A 70 -8.13 12.99 6.66
CA LYS A 70 -8.99 11.83 6.44
C LYS A 70 -8.13 10.59 6.28
N ALA A 71 -8.70 9.43 6.60
CA ALA A 71 -8.07 8.16 6.36
C ALA A 71 -8.81 7.41 5.24
N TYR A 72 -8.06 6.62 4.49
CA TYR A 72 -8.60 5.86 3.37
C TYR A 72 -8.17 4.41 3.50
N VAL A 73 -9.12 3.49 3.29
CA VAL A 73 -8.88 2.05 3.30
C VAL A 73 -9.59 1.43 2.10
N GLY A 74 -8.92 0.59 1.35
CA GLY A 74 -9.55 -0.04 0.19
C GLY A 74 -8.75 -1.18 -0.38
N THR A 75 -9.27 -1.76 -1.45
CA THR A 75 -8.70 -2.93 -2.11
C THR A 75 -8.54 -4.12 -1.15
N GLY A 76 -7.67 -5.05 -1.47
CA GLY A 76 -7.45 -6.24 -0.65
C GLY A 76 -8.18 -7.46 -1.17
N ILE A 77 -8.20 -8.52 -0.38
CA ILE A 77 -8.85 -9.78 -0.71
C ILE A 77 -9.91 -10.14 0.35
N SER A 78 -11.10 -10.49 -0.10
CA SER A 78 -12.22 -10.88 0.75
C SER A 78 -12.10 -12.32 1.26
N PRO A 79 -12.90 -12.73 2.27
CA PRO A 79 -13.00 -14.12 2.71
C PRO A 79 -13.40 -15.10 1.58
N LYS A 80 -14.09 -14.60 0.55
CA LYS A 80 -14.47 -15.39 -0.64
C LYS A 80 -13.33 -15.49 -1.68
N ASN A 81 -12.13 -15.06 -1.34
CA ASN A 81 -10.94 -15.06 -2.22
C ASN A 81 -11.08 -14.16 -3.46
N HIS A 82 -11.88 -13.12 -3.39
CA HIS A 82 -12.02 -12.14 -4.46
C HIS A 82 -11.19 -10.89 -4.17
N ALA A 83 -10.43 -10.45 -5.15
CA ALA A 83 -9.80 -9.15 -5.12
C ALA A 83 -10.88 -8.05 -5.10
N LEU A 84 -10.69 -7.04 -4.26
CA LEU A 84 -11.66 -5.97 -4.05
C LEU A 84 -11.31 -4.74 -4.90
N LYS A 85 -12.37 -4.01 -5.31
CA LYS A 85 -12.29 -2.79 -6.08
C LYS A 85 -13.12 -1.71 -5.40
N ASP A 86 -12.71 -1.31 -4.23
CA ASP A 86 -13.39 -0.32 -3.41
C ASP A 86 -12.38 0.62 -2.75
N LEU A 87 -12.85 1.72 -2.25
CA LEU A 87 -12.12 2.64 -1.38
C LEU A 87 -13.11 3.26 -0.39
N TYR A 88 -12.78 3.24 0.87
CA TYR A 88 -13.56 3.86 1.94
C TYR A 88 -12.78 5.03 2.53
N CYS A 89 -13.46 6.15 2.76
CA CYS A 89 -12.95 7.33 3.43
C CYS A 89 -13.51 7.41 4.84
N PHE A 90 -12.65 7.57 5.84
CA PHE A 90 -12.98 7.79 7.25
C PHE A 90 -12.64 9.21 7.67
N ASP A 91 -13.61 9.94 8.19
CA ASP A 91 -13.45 11.33 8.64
C ASP A 91 -13.19 11.47 10.16
N GLY A 92 -13.06 10.33 10.86
CA GLY A 92 -12.93 10.25 12.31
C GLY A 92 -14.21 9.85 13.04
N SER A 93 -15.34 9.83 12.34
CA SER A 93 -16.64 9.40 12.88
C SER A 93 -17.38 8.44 11.96
N THR A 94 -17.34 8.67 10.66
CA THR A 94 -18.11 7.91 9.66
C THR A 94 -17.24 7.45 8.50
N TRP A 95 -17.60 6.29 7.95
CA TRP A 95 -17.04 5.76 6.72
C TRP A 95 -17.97 6.09 5.54
N THR A 96 -17.37 6.55 4.45
CA THR A 96 -18.07 6.80 3.17
C THR A 96 -17.37 6.02 2.07
N GLU A 97 -18.12 5.23 1.31
CA GLU A 97 -17.59 4.55 0.14
C GLU A 97 -17.31 5.55 -0.98
N LEU A 98 -16.14 5.41 -1.62
CA LEU A 98 -15.73 6.19 -2.76
C LEU A 98 -15.55 5.28 -3.99
N TYR A 99 -15.76 5.85 -5.16
CA TYR A 99 -15.41 5.17 -6.40
C TYR A 99 -13.88 5.01 -6.53
N PHE A 100 -13.43 3.79 -6.85
CA PHE A 100 -12.04 3.52 -7.21
C PHE A 100 -11.98 3.10 -8.69
N PRO A 101 -11.27 3.86 -9.57
CA PRO A 101 -11.25 3.60 -11.01
C PRO A 101 -10.40 2.38 -11.41
N GLY A 102 -9.38 2.03 -10.60
CA GLY A 102 -8.42 0.97 -10.91
C GLY A 102 -9.03 -0.43 -10.97
N GLU A 103 -8.24 -1.41 -11.35
CA GLU A 103 -8.63 -2.82 -11.33
C GLU A 103 -8.79 -3.35 -9.90
N ALA A 104 -9.65 -4.37 -9.71
CA ALA A 104 -9.75 -5.10 -8.44
C ALA A 104 -8.38 -5.70 -8.09
N ARG A 105 -7.89 -5.49 -6.86
CA ARG A 105 -6.53 -5.84 -6.48
C ARG A 105 -6.33 -6.12 -5.01
N TYR A 106 -5.25 -6.85 -4.70
CA TYR A 106 -4.70 -6.99 -3.36
C TYR A 106 -3.18 -6.93 -3.41
N GLY A 107 -2.55 -6.71 -2.25
CA GLY A 107 -1.10 -6.52 -2.18
C GLY A 107 -0.61 -5.33 -3.01
N ALA A 108 -1.44 -4.31 -3.17
CA ALA A 108 -1.12 -3.06 -3.83
C ALA A 108 -0.18 -2.20 -2.97
N SER A 109 0.37 -1.17 -3.59
CA SER A 109 1.19 -0.17 -2.91
C SER A 109 0.52 1.19 -3.00
N VAL A 110 0.69 2.00 -1.95
CA VAL A 110 0.24 3.38 -1.90
C VAL A 110 1.30 4.26 -1.24
N PHE A 111 1.49 5.44 -1.77
CA PHE A 111 2.27 6.52 -1.14
C PHE A 111 1.61 7.87 -1.42
N VAL A 112 1.85 8.82 -0.54
CA VAL A 112 1.26 10.16 -0.63
C VAL A 112 2.35 11.18 -0.89
N ILE A 113 2.20 11.96 -1.97
CA ILE A 113 3.06 13.10 -2.29
C ILE A 113 2.17 14.33 -2.31
N ASP A 114 2.49 15.31 -1.48
CA ASP A 114 1.66 16.49 -1.26
C ASP A 114 0.21 16.08 -0.94
N ASP A 115 -0.75 16.58 -1.70
CA ASP A 115 -2.17 16.28 -1.54
C ASP A 115 -2.65 15.13 -2.45
N LYS A 116 -1.75 14.26 -2.93
CA LYS A 116 -2.08 13.19 -3.88
C LYS A 116 -1.66 11.82 -3.38
N ALA A 117 -2.59 10.88 -3.39
CA ALA A 117 -2.29 9.47 -3.13
C ALA A 117 -2.10 8.72 -4.46
N VAL A 118 -0.95 8.08 -4.60
CA VAL A 118 -0.60 7.24 -5.76
C VAL A 118 -0.84 5.79 -5.39
N ILE A 119 -1.83 5.16 -6.02
CA ILE A 119 -2.21 3.76 -5.80
C ILE A 119 -1.84 2.96 -7.05
N CYS A 120 -1.01 1.95 -6.90
CA CYS A 120 -0.49 1.17 -8.01
C CYS A 120 -0.15 -0.26 -7.58
N LEU A 121 0.27 -1.07 -8.54
CA LEU A 121 0.76 -2.42 -8.30
C LEU A 121 -0.30 -3.37 -7.71
N GLY A 122 0.16 -4.50 -7.16
CA GLY A 122 -0.72 -5.56 -6.67
C GLY A 122 -1.06 -6.57 -7.75
N THR A 123 -2.01 -7.44 -7.43
CA THR A 123 -2.49 -8.50 -8.32
C THR A 123 -4.00 -8.63 -8.22
N SER A 124 -4.66 -9.03 -9.31
CA SER A 124 -6.08 -9.39 -9.32
C SER A 124 -6.36 -10.84 -8.90
N GLY A 125 -5.31 -11.65 -8.74
CA GLY A 125 -5.44 -13.04 -8.30
C GLY A 125 -5.80 -14.04 -9.38
N ALA A 126 -6.07 -13.62 -10.62
CA ALA A 126 -6.37 -14.53 -11.72
C ALA A 126 -5.22 -15.50 -12.01
N ASN A 127 -3.98 -15.02 -11.84
CA ASN A 127 -2.76 -15.83 -11.84
C ASN A 127 -1.78 -15.17 -10.86
N LYS A 128 -1.09 -15.95 -10.03
CA LYS A 128 -0.11 -15.44 -9.04
C LYS A 128 1.05 -14.62 -9.64
N THR A 129 1.15 -14.55 -10.95
CA THR A 129 2.17 -13.80 -11.70
C THR A 129 1.58 -12.65 -12.53
N SER A 130 0.28 -12.40 -12.46
CA SER A 130 -0.37 -11.27 -13.13
C SER A 130 -0.34 -10.04 -12.24
N TYR A 131 0.76 -9.30 -12.31
CA TYR A 131 0.88 -8.03 -11.60
C TYR A 131 0.23 -6.91 -12.42
N LEU A 132 -0.48 -6.04 -11.73
CA LEU A 132 -1.16 -4.91 -12.34
C LEU A 132 -0.18 -3.80 -12.68
N ALA A 133 -0.38 -3.20 -13.85
CA ALA A 133 0.49 -2.16 -14.41
C ALA A 133 -0.17 -0.77 -14.41
N ASP A 134 -1.43 -0.66 -13.99
CA ASP A 134 -2.12 0.63 -13.89
C ASP A 134 -1.65 1.42 -12.66
N VAL A 135 -1.65 2.73 -12.82
CA VAL A 135 -1.40 3.70 -11.75
C VAL A 135 -2.62 4.59 -11.63
N ASN A 136 -3.08 4.83 -10.42
CA ASN A 136 -4.23 5.66 -10.14
C ASN A 136 -3.83 6.71 -9.12
N ILE A 137 -4.03 7.99 -9.43
CA ILE A 137 -3.73 9.10 -8.53
C ILE A 137 -5.04 9.73 -8.06
N PHE A 138 -5.24 9.75 -6.76
CA PHE A 138 -6.33 10.45 -6.11
C PHE A 138 -5.84 11.81 -5.61
N ASP A 139 -6.46 12.88 -6.08
CA ASP A 139 -6.22 14.24 -5.59
C ASP A 139 -7.16 14.51 -4.40
N GLY A 140 -6.59 14.68 -3.22
CA GLY A 140 -7.36 14.90 -2.00
C GLY A 140 -8.00 16.28 -1.88
N ILE A 141 -7.62 17.25 -2.71
CA ILE A 141 -8.22 18.59 -2.75
C ILE A 141 -9.45 18.58 -3.66
N THR A 142 -9.29 18.15 -4.92
CA THR A 142 -10.38 18.13 -5.91
C THR A 142 -11.28 16.91 -5.77
N GLN A 143 -10.80 15.87 -5.09
CA GLN A 143 -11.41 14.54 -4.97
C GLN A 143 -11.62 13.84 -6.32
N GLU A 144 -10.77 14.16 -7.28
CA GLU A 144 -10.77 13.58 -8.62
C GLU A 144 -9.66 12.53 -8.77
N TRP A 145 -9.85 11.66 -9.75
CA TRP A 145 -8.89 10.63 -10.11
C TRP A 145 -8.19 10.97 -11.41
N TYR A 146 -6.90 10.67 -11.43
CA TYR A 146 -6.06 10.76 -12.61
C TYR A 146 -5.46 9.37 -12.89
N ALA A 147 -5.40 9.00 -14.17
CA ALA A 147 -4.73 7.80 -14.64
C ALA A 147 -3.48 8.19 -15.41
N PRO A 148 -2.30 8.21 -14.78
CA PRO A 148 -1.04 8.42 -15.49
C PRO A 148 -0.70 7.22 -16.39
N ARG A 149 0.45 7.29 -17.06
CA ARG A 149 0.90 6.23 -17.95
C ARG A 149 0.98 4.87 -17.23
N PRO A 150 0.56 3.78 -17.89
CA PRO A 150 0.70 2.46 -17.31
C PRO A 150 2.18 2.04 -17.24
N LEU A 151 2.49 1.13 -16.33
CA LEU A 151 3.82 0.59 -16.08
C LEU A 151 4.17 -0.51 -17.12
N VAL A 152 4.23 -0.11 -18.37
CA VAL A 152 4.56 -0.97 -19.52
C VAL A 152 5.55 -0.24 -20.43
N ASN A 153 6.40 -1.01 -21.10
CA ASN A 153 7.31 -0.44 -22.10
C ASN A 153 6.53 -0.01 -23.33
N LEU A 154 6.49 1.29 -23.59
CA LEU A 154 5.90 1.87 -24.78
C LEU A 154 7.02 2.12 -25.81
N LYS A 155 6.93 1.48 -26.98
CA LYS A 155 7.92 1.64 -28.07
C LYS A 155 8.13 3.09 -28.54
N SER A 156 7.20 3.99 -28.20
CA SER A 156 7.23 5.40 -28.55
C SER A 156 7.96 6.30 -27.55
N HIS A 157 8.34 5.79 -26.38
CA HIS A 157 9.01 6.54 -25.33
C HIS A 157 10.36 5.92 -25.00
N GLN A 158 11.45 6.58 -25.35
CA GLN A 158 12.81 6.13 -25.05
C GLN A 158 13.13 6.12 -23.54
N ASP A 159 12.41 6.94 -22.77
CA ASP A 159 12.61 7.07 -21.32
C ASP A 159 11.85 6.01 -20.51
N ASP A 160 11.02 5.17 -21.16
CA ASP A 160 10.22 4.12 -20.50
C ASP A 160 10.92 2.74 -20.55
N GLU A 161 12.21 2.72 -20.79
CA GLU A 161 12.98 1.48 -20.77
C GLU A 161 12.87 0.79 -19.41
N GLU A 162 12.53 -0.50 -19.42
CA GLU A 162 12.40 -1.33 -18.23
C GLU A 162 11.14 -1.10 -17.34
N TYR A 163 10.12 -0.32 -17.75
CA TYR A 163 8.89 -0.14 -16.98
C TYR A 163 8.14 -1.45 -16.71
N ASP A 164 8.29 -2.46 -17.56
CA ASP A 164 7.79 -3.81 -17.36
C ASP A 164 8.42 -4.55 -16.16
N GLN A 165 9.51 -4.01 -15.61
CA GLN A 165 10.12 -4.51 -14.36
C GLN A 165 9.46 -3.94 -13.09
N ILE A 166 8.61 -2.91 -13.20
CA ILE A 166 8.00 -2.25 -12.04
C ILE A 166 6.83 -3.07 -11.46
N PRO A 167 5.90 -3.65 -12.28
CA PRO A 167 4.74 -4.36 -11.76
C PRO A 167 5.11 -5.50 -10.81
N ARG A 168 4.52 -5.48 -9.63
CA ARG A 168 4.74 -6.44 -8.54
C ARG A 168 3.60 -6.41 -7.52
N ALA A 169 3.57 -7.34 -6.59
CA ALA A 169 2.66 -7.32 -5.47
C ALA A 169 3.44 -7.30 -4.14
N TYR A 170 2.81 -6.84 -3.07
CA TYR A 170 3.39 -6.78 -1.72
C TYR A 170 4.69 -5.98 -1.66
N ALA A 171 4.82 -5.00 -2.54
CA ALA A 171 5.93 -4.07 -2.52
C ALA A 171 5.79 -3.07 -1.38
N ILE A 172 6.92 -2.60 -0.92
CA ILE A 172 6.98 -1.44 -0.03
C ILE A 172 6.90 -0.18 -0.87
N ALA A 173 6.11 0.78 -0.39
CA ALA A 173 6.09 2.13 -0.90
C ALA A 173 6.35 3.12 0.23
N PHE A 174 7.08 4.17 -0.05
CA PHE A 174 7.36 5.28 0.85
C PHE A 174 7.69 6.53 0.05
N THR A 175 7.75 7.67 0.73
CA THR A 175 8.28 8.91 0.16
C THR A 175 9.61 9.29 0.80
N SER A 176 10.43 10.01 0.07
CA SER A 176 11.66 10.59 0.61
C SER A 176 11.92 11.93 -0.07
N ASP A 177 12.44 12.88 0.70
CA ASP A 177 12.81 14.18 0.16
C ASP A 177 14.20 14.10 -0.46
N LYS A 178 14.34 14.71 -1.62
CA LYS A 178 15.63 14.90 -2.26
C LYS A 178 16.37 16.10 -1.68
N THR A 179 17.65 16.19 -2.00
CA THR A 179 18.50 17.33 -1.64
C THR A 179 18.03 18.65 -2.25
N ASP A 180 17.25 18.61 -3.33
CA ASP A 180 16.61 19.77 -3.96
C ASP A 180 15.27 20.17 -3.30
N GLY A 181 14.87 19.48 -2.23
CA GLY A 181 13.65 19.72 -1.50
C GLY A 181 12.39 19.12 -2.16
N GLN A 182 12.52 18.36 -3.25
CA GLN A 182 11.40 17.70 -3.88
C GLN A 182 11.11 16.34 -3.23
N THR A 183 9.86 16.12 -2.85
CA THR A 183 9.42 14.80 -2.38
C THR A 183 9.16 13.88 -3.57
N LYS A 184 9.71 12.66 -3.53
CA LYS A 184 9.48 11.61 -4.53
C LYS A 184 8.89 10.37 -3.88
N GLY A 185 8.14 9.61 -4.67
CA GLY A 185 7.66 8.28 -4.27
C GLY A 185 8.68 7.21 -4.64
N TYR A 186 8.77 6.17 -3.81
CA TYR A 186 9.68 5.05 -4.05
C TYR A 186 8.94 3.74 -3.87
N ILE A 187 9.25 2.78 -4.73
CA ILE A 187 8.76 1.41 -4.68
C ILE A 187 9.93 0.46 -4.72
N THR A 188 9.90 -0.55 -3.86
CA THR A 188 10.94 -1.58 -3.81
C THR A 188 10.43 -2.88 -3.20
N THR A 189 11.21 -3.94 -3.29
CA THR A 189 10.90 -5.27 -2.73
C THR A 189 9.63 -5.90 -3.32
N GLY A 190 8.95 -6.77 -2.57
CA GLY A 190 7.70 -7.41 -2.97
C GLY A 190 7.88 -8.74 -3.71
N MET A 191 6.84 -9.13 -4.44
CA MET A 191 6.80 -10.33 -5.28
C MET A 191 6.90 -9.91 -6.76
N SER A 192 8.01 -10.26 -7.40
CA SER A 192 8.29 -9.99 -8.81
C SER A 192 9.52 -10.79 -9.25
N PRO A 193 9.74 -11.05 -10.52
CA PRO A 193 11.04 -11.51 -11.03
C PRO A 193 12.18 -10.51 -10.73
N TYR A 194 11.86 -9.24 -10.53
CA TYR A 194 12.80 -8.12 -10.38
C TYR A 194 12.86 -7.58 -8.94
N LEU A 195 12.94 -8.45 -7.95
CA LEU A 195 12.85 -8.15 -6.51
C LEU A 195 13.91 -7.16 -6.00
N HIS A 196 15.05 -7.08 -6.68
CA HIS A 196 16.20 -6.27 -6.27
C HIS A 196 16.09 -4.80 -6.68
N THR A 197 15.11 -4.43 -7.50
CA THR A 197 15.03 -3.08 -8.05
C THR A 197 14.34 -2.11 -7.10
N CYS A 198 14.84 -0.87 -7.08
CA CYS A 198 14.21 0.27 -6.44
C CYS A 198 13.86 1.32 -7.50
N TRP A 199 12.64 1.82 -7.47
CA TRP A 199 12.09 2.75 -8.45
C TRP A 199 11.64 4.03 -7.76
N GLU A 200 12.00 5.15 -8.36
CA GLU A 200 11.60 6.51 -7.98
C GLU A 200 10.50 7.00 -8.91
N TYR A 201 9.47 7.62 -8.37
CA TYR A 201 8.40 8.28 -9.11
C TYR A 201 8.45 9.79 -8.94
N ASP A 202 8.56 10.50 -10.04
CA ASP A 202 8.39 11.94 -10.15
C ASP A 202 6.96 12.26 -10.60
N ILE A 203 6.10 12.66 -9.66
CA ILE A 203 4.70 12.95 -9.93
C ILE A 203 4.50 14.15 -10.86
N GLN A 204 5.43 15.10 -10.87
CA GLN A 204 5.34 16.30 -11.72
C GLN A 204 5.61 15.98 -13.20
N LYS A 205 6.41 14.94 -13.45
CA LYS A 205 6.81 14.53 -14.80
C LYS A 205 6.07 13.29 -15.27
N ASP A 206 5.29 12.65 -14.39
CA ASP A 206 4.75 11.31 -14.62
C ASP A 206 5.83 10.34 -15.12
N HIS A 207 6.93 10.26 -14.37
CA HIS A 207 8.10 9.51 -14.80
C HIS A 207 8.64 8.63 -13.68
N TRP A 208 8.87 7.35 -14.00
CA TRP A 208 9.55 6.39 -13.15
C TRP A 208 11.01 6.26 -13.56
N ARG A 209 11.88 6.17 -12.59
CA ARG A 209 13.31 5.98 -12.80
C ARG A 209 13.84 4.90 -11.87
N LYS A 210 14.58 3.94 -12.43
CA LYS A 210 15.32 2.99 -11.62
C LYS A 210 16.44 3.72 -10.88
N VAL A 211 16.49 3.55 -9.57
CA VAL A 211 17.47 4.27 -8.73
C VAL A 211 18.72 3.42 -8.57
N SER A 212 18.63 2.37 -7.78
CA SER A 212 19.76 1.46 -7.51
C SER A 212 19.21 0.09 -7.15
N ASP A 213 20.01 -0.92 -7.35
CA ASP A 213 19.66 -2.23 -6.83
C ASP A 213 19.82 -2.26 -5.32
N LEU A 214 18.92 -3.00 -4.67
CA LEU A 214 18.98 -3.19 -3.23
C LEU A 214 20.19 -4.03 -2.82
N PRO A 215 20.79 -3.76 -1.66
CA PRO A 215 21.83 -4.62 -1.14
C PRO A 215 21.31 -6.05 -0.91
N ALA A 216 22.17 -7.04 -1.10
CA ALA A 216 21.83 -8.45 -1.06
C ALA A 216 20.93 -8.90 0.11
N PRO A 217 21.11 -8.42 1.36
CA PRO A 217 20.21 -8.80 2.46
C PRO A 217 18.76 -8.34 2.30
N MET A 218 18.50 -7.35 1.42
CA MET A 218 17.17 -6.79 1.19
C MET A 218 16.45 -7.38 -0.03
N THR A 219 17.17 -8.02 -0.96
CA THR A 219 16.70 -8.33 -2.32
C THR A 219 15.55 -9.33 -2.42
N LYS A 220 15.21 -10.03 -1.35
CA LYS A 220 14.17 -11.09 -1.36
C LYS A 220 13.11 -10.86 -0.29
N ARG A 221 12.79 -9.61 -0.01
CA ARG A 221 11.87 -9.25 1.07
C ARG A 221 10.46 -9.01 0.50
N MET A 222 9.47 -9.68 1.07
CA MET A 222 8.05 -9.47 0.80
C MET A 222 7.28 -9.31 2.11
N TYR A 223 6.08 -8.76 2.06
CA TYR A 223 5.25 -8.48 3.25
C TYR A 223 5.95 -7.61 4.30
N ALA A 224 6.86 -6.78 3.86
CA ALA A 224 7.58 -5.87 4.73
C ALA A 224 6.76 -4.60 5.00
N VAL A 225 7.21 -3.80 5.95
CA VAL A 225 6.63 -2.50 6.26
C VAL A 225 7.59 -1.41 5.80
N GLY A 226 7.05 -0.44 5.08
CA GLY A 226 7.75 0.80 4.70
C GLY A 226 7.01 2.01 5.22
N PHE A 227 7.74 3.03 5.62
CA PHE A 227 7.18 4.30 6.07
C PHE A 227 8.17 5.43 5.83
N SER A 228 7.64 6.66 5.88
CA SER A 228 8.43 7.89 5.73
C SER A 228 8.49 8.61 7.08
N LEU A 229 9.67 9.08 7.43
CA LEU A 229 9.87 9.87 8.64
C LEU A 229 10.99 10.88 8.42
N ASN A 230 10.69 12.17 8.66
CA ASN A 230 11.64 13.27 8.51
C ASN A 230 12.35 13.28 7.14
N GLY A 231 11.57 13.14 6.06
CA GLY A 231 12.06 13.17 4.68
C GLY A 231 12.86 11.94 4.24
N LYS A 232 12.90 10.88 5.05
CA LYS A 232 13.60 9.62 4.74
C LYS A 232 12.63 8.45 4.69
N GLY A 233 12.90 7.50 3.79
CA GLY A 233 12.21 6.21 3.77
C GLY A 233 12.85 5.22 4.75
N TYR A 234 12.02 4.38 5.34
CA TYR A 234 12.43 3.29 6.22
C TYR A 234 11.76 1.99 5.80
N ILE A 235 12.49 0.90 5.93
CA ILE A 235 12.07 -0.44 5.55
C ILE A 235 12.41 -1.39 6.69
N THR A 236 11.44 -2.19 7.12
CA THR A 236 11.64 -3.15 8.22
C THR A 236 10.77 -4.40 8.02
N THR A 237 11.03 -5.44 8.78
CA THR A 237 10.25 -6.67 8.83
C THR A 237 10.16 -7.43 7.49
N GLY A 238 9.13 -8.24 7.31
CA GLY A 238 8.91 -9.05 6.12
C GLY A 238 9.54 -10.44 6.21
N GLY A 239 9.52 -11.15 5.10
CA GLY A 239 10.03 -12.51 5.00
C GLY A 239 10.55 -12.84 3.59
N LEU A 240 11.27 -13.95 3.47
CA LEU A 240 11.65 -14.50 2.16
C LEU A 240 10.48 -15.16 1.45
N ASN A 241 9.48 -15.56 2.22
CA ASN A 241 8.19 -16.12 1.84
C ASN A 241 7.27 -16.06 3.07
N SER A 242 6.03 -16.52 2.96
CA SER A 242 5.06 -16.51 4.06
C SER A 242 5.50 -17.26 5.33
N ASN A 243 6.49 -18.13 5.25
CA ASN A 243 6.91 -19.02 6.33
C ASN A 243 8.33 -18.79 6.84
N THR A 244 9.09 -17.92 6.20
CA THR A 244 10.50 -17.65 6.54
C THR A 244 10.68 -16.16 6.83
N PRO A 245 10.52 -15.74 8.10
CA PRO A 245 10.72 -14.35 8.47
C PRO A 245 12.18 -13.93 8.27
N ILE A 246 12.38 -12.68 7.92
CA ILE A 246 13.70 -12.06 7.93
C ILE A 246 14.02 -11.62 9.37
N PRO A 247 15.27 -11.65 9.81
CA PRO A 247 15.66 -11.11 11.12
C PRO A 247 15.16 -9.68 11.30
N ALA A 248 14.86 -9.32 12.54
CA ALA A 248 14.44 -7.97 12.90
C ALA A 248 15.56 -6.97 12.55
N ASP A 249 15.41 -6.27 11.46
CA ASP A 249 16.30 -5.22 10.99
C ASP A 249 15.48 -3.99 10.56
N MET A 250 16.14 -2.85 10.48
CA MET A 250 15.58 -1.64 9.93
C MET A 250 16.62 -0.98 9.03
N TRP A 251 16.18 -0.66 7.84
CA TRP A 251 16.99 0.03 6.83
C TRP A 251 16.44 1.43 6.60
N SER A 252 17.32 2.41 6.47
CA SER A 252 16.96 3.76 6.03
C SER A 252 17.38 3.94 4.58
N PHE A 253 16.54 4.64 3.84
CA PHE A 253 16.81 5.03 2.47
C PHE A 253 17.00 6.55 2.42
N THR A 254 18.08 6.95 1.77
CA THR A 254 18.37 8.36 1.46
C THR A 254 18.66 8.42 -0.04
N PRO A 255 17.84 9.15 -0.83
CA PRO A 255 17.97 9.26 -2.29
C PRO A 255 19.22 10.01 -2.71
#